data_4b6c7642e4a87dfd828570e0ba85e699
#
_entry.id   4b6c7642e4a87dfd828570e0ba85e699
#
_cell.length_a   1.000
_cell.length_b   1.000
_cell.length_c   1.000
_cell.angle_alpha   90.00
_cell.angle_beta   90.00
_cell.angle_gamma   90.00
#
_symmetry.space_group_name_H-M   'P 1'
#
loop_
_entity.id
_entity.type
_entity.pdbx_description
1 polymer ?
#
loop_
_entity_poly.entity_id
_entity_poly.type
_entity_poly.pdbx_seq_one_letter_code
_entity_poly.pdbx_strand_id
1 'polypeptide(L)'
;DITTLSQNPAGIGVYRNSDIAATIDLSNQVSSVNTAGNRMSDSKFNVSCNNFGFVWTVRFNQEALKNLNFGFAYNKQKSFDRSYKAGYSGITGASSLSGYIAHLSEGYSVADLAYPDNSGSSYDPYNNNPWLNVLGYQSYLINPKSTTGNTWNSIVGNGTNTTGDLYVREKGSIDEYNFNV
;
A
#
# COMPACT_ATOMS: atom_id res chain seq x y z
N ASP A 1 27.20 10.54 -20.32
CA ASP A 1 26.34 10.88 -19.15
C ASP A 1 26.39 9.75 -18.14
N ILE A 2 26.65 10.06 -16.86
CA ILE A 2 26.74 9.08 -15.77
C ILE A 2 25.43 8.31 -15.60
N THR A 3 24.29 8.91 -15.95
CA THR A 3 22.98 8.28 -15.87
C THR A 3 22.82 7.07 -16.80
N THR A 4 23.63 6.96 -17.83
CA THR A 4 23.60 5.84 -18.79
C THR A 4 24.39 4.62 -18.32
N LEU A 5 25.09 4.67 -17.19
CA LEU A 5 25.89 3.55 -16.67
C LEU A 5 25.08 2.26 -16.45
N SER A 6 23.80 2.38 -16.16
CA SER A 6 22.90 1.22 -16.03
C SER A 6 22.57 0.57 -17.37
N GLN A 7 22.52 1.37 -18.45
CA GLN A 7 22.15 0.90 -19.79
C GLN A 7 23.37 0.49 -20.61
N ASN A 8 24.49 1.19 -20.43
CA ASN A 8 25.74 0.93 -21.13
C ASN A 8 26.95 1.04 -20.20
N PRO A 9 27.28 -0.03 -19.46
CA PRO A 9 28.44 -0.06 -18.57
C PRO A 9 29.76 0.28 -19.27
N ALA A 10 29.92 -0.13 -20.55
CA ALA A 10 31.13 0.18 -21.35
C ALA A 10 31.31 1.67 -21.57
N GLY A 11 30.29 2.46 -21.46
CA GLY A 11 30.36 3.93 -21.57
C GLY A 11 31.29 4.58 -20.55
N ILE A 12 31.62 3.90 -19.44
CA ILE A 12 32.58 4.39 -18.45
C ILE A 12 34.01 4.53 -19.08
N GLY A 13 34.34 3.73 -20.09
CA GLY A 13 35.65 3.73 -20.75
C GLY A 13 35.97 5.02 -21.48
N VAL A 14 34.99 5.86 -21.82
CA VAL A 14 35.21 7.15 -22.52
C VAL A 14 35.59 8.30 -21.57
N TYR A 15 35.39 8.11 -20.24
CA TYR A 15 35.73 9.16 -19.28
C TYR A 15 37.24 9.38 -19.18
N ARG A 16 37.64 10.64 -19.26
CA ARG A 16 39.03 11.08 -19.13
C ARG A 16 39.30 11.81 -17.83
N ASN A 17 38.26 12.27 -17.16
CA ASN A 17 38.28 12.94 -15.85
C ASN A 17 37.26 12.31 -14.93
N SER A 18 37.48 12.46 -13.63
CA SER A 18 36.45 12.11 -12.63
C SER A 18 35.27 13.06 -12.80
N ASP A 19 34.05 12.52 -12.61
CA ASP A 19 32.79 13.24 -12.77
C ASP A 19 31.80 12.81 -11.73
N ILE A 20 30.90 13.71 -11.34
CA ILE A 20 29.81 13.46 -10.40
C ILE A 20 28.53 14.10 -10.91
N ALA A 21 27.43 13.39 -10.82
CA ALA A 21 26.13 13.91 -11.20
C ALA A 21 25.06 13.49 -10.18
N ALA A 22 24.08 14.37 -9.94
CA ALA A 22 22.91 14.08 -9.14
C ALA A 22 21.68 14.74 -9.75
N THR A 23 20.55 14.06 -9.68
CA THR A 23 19.26 14.58 -10.13
C THR A 23 18.27 14.55 -8.96
N ILE A 24 17.74 15.71 -8.63
CA ILE A 24 16.70 15.89 -7.63
C ILE A 24 15.40 16.16 -8.36
N ASP A 25 14.37 15.42 -8.03
CA ASP A 25 13.01 15.58 -8.54
C ASP A 25 12.11 16.24 -7.49
N LEU A 26 11.39 17.25 -7.93
CA LEU A 26 10.37 17.93 -7.15
C LEU A 26 9.05 17.69 -7.84
N SER A 27 8.21 16.86 -7.25
CA SER A 27 6.92 16.49 -7.83
C SER A 27 5.74 16.82 -6.91
N ASN A 28 4.65 17.27 -7.50
CA ASN A 28 3.38 17.43 -6.83
C ASN A 28 2.36 16.49 -7.46
N GLN A 29 1.99 15.47 -6.71
CA GLN A 29 1.00 14.49 -7.15
C GLN A 29 -0.38 14.91 -6.63
N VAL A 30 -1.32 15.07 -7.53
CA VAL A 30 -2.73 15.33 -7.21
C VAL A 30 -3.54 14.10 -7.59
N SER A 31 -4.20 13.50 -6.61
CA SER A 31 -5.12 12.38 -6.80
C SER A 31 -6.55 12.86 -6.61
N SER A 32 -7.44 12.58 -7.53
CA SER A 32 -8.86 12.85 -7.38
C SER A 32 -9.68 11.58 -7.56
N VAL A 33 -10.58 11.33 -6.64
CA VAL A 33 -11.50 10.20 -6.66
C VAL A 33 -12.93 10.73 -6.72
N ASN A 34 -13.73 10.21 -7.61
CA ASN A 34 -15.16 10.52 -7.71
C ASN A 34 -15.93 9.25 -7.38
N THR A 35 -16.70 9.28 -6.30
CA THR A 35 -17.48 8.14 -5.81
C THR A 35 -18.90 8.60 -5.54
N ALA A 36 -19.87 8.04 -6.26
CA ALA A 36 -21.31 8.32 -6.09
C ALA A 36 -21.62 9.83 -6.05
N GLY A 37 -20.98 10.63 -6.91
CA GLY A 37 -21.18 12.07 -6.98
C GLY A 37 -20.33 12.91 -6.00
N ASN A 38 -19.65 12.28 -5.06
CA ASN A 38 -18.70 12.95 -4.17
C ASN A 38 -17.30 12.94 -4.79
N ARG A 39 -16.73 14.12 -5.03
CA ARG A 39 -15.37 14.28 -5.49
C ARG A 39 -14.47 14.67 -4.33
N MET A 40 -13.50 13.85 -4.05
CA MET A 40 -12.43 14.15 -3.09
C MET A 40 -11.10 14.25 -3.81
N SER A 41 -10.25 15.16 -3.37
CA SER A 41 -8.90 15.29 -3.89
C SER A 41 -7.90 15.28 -2.75
N ASP A 42 -6.75 14.67 -3.01
CA ASP A 42 -5.61 14.67 -2.11
C ASP A 42 -4.38 15.12 -2.90
N SER A 43 -3.54 15.96 -2.31
CA SER A 43 -2.32 16.43 -2.93
C SER A 43 -1.12 16.12 -2.06
N LYS A 44 -0.05 15.67 -2.70
CA LYS A 44 1.19 15.31 -2.01
C LYS A 44 2.38 15.92 -2.75
N PHE A 45 3.12 16.74 -2.05
CA PHE A 45 4.43 17.21 -2.51
C PHE A 45 5.50 16.20 -2.12
N ASN A 46 6.35 15.83 -3.07
CA ASN A 46 7.41 14.87 -2.89
C ASN A 46 8.73 15.41 -3.43
N VAL A 47 9.79 15.21 -2.65
CA VAL A 47 11.17 15.49 -3.05
C VAL A 47 11.89 14.15 -3.11
N SER A 48 12.49 13.83 -4.23
CA SER A 48 13.24 12.58 -4.36
C SER A 48 14.55 12.79 -5.10
N CYS A 49 15.57 12.02 -4.73
CA CYS A 49 16.77 11.85 -5.52
C CYS A 49 16.52 10.70 -6.48
N ASN A 50 16.41 11.01 -7.78
CA ASN A 50 16.10 10.00 -8.78
C ASN A 50 17.36 9.36 -9.35
N ASN A 51 18.47 10.10 -9.33
CA ASN A 51 19.74 9.62 -9.83
C ASN A 51 20.89 10.25 -9.05
N PHE A 52 21.89 9.45 -8.76
CA PHE A 52 23.17 9.90 -8.25
C PHE A 52 24.25 8.99 -8.84
N GLY A 53 25.34 9.58 -9.30
CA GLY A 53 26.45 8.78 -9.81
C GLY A 53 27.77 9.51 -9.73
N PHE A 54 28.85 8.75 -9.70
CA PHE A 54 30.19 9.28 -9.85
C PHE A 54 31.04 8.32 -10.68
N VAL A 55 32.01 8.91 -11.38
CA VAL A 55 33.08 8.19 -12.07
C VAL A 55 34.41 8.69 -11.54
N TRP A 56 35.22 7.77 -11.08
CA TRP A 56 36.60 8.07 -10.66
C TRP A 56 37.57 7.55 -11.70
N THR A 57 38.37 8.44 -12.31
CA THR A 57 39.34 8.13 -13.35
C THR A 57 40.76 8.18 -12.81
N VAL A 58 41.46 7.06 -12.84
CA VAL A 58 42.87 6.96 -12.58
C VAL A 58 43.63 6.92 -13.92
N ARG A 59 44.57 7.83 -14.09
CA ARG A 59 45.37 7.90 -15.32
C ARG A 59 46.73 7.24 -15.12
N PHE A 60 47.14 6.48 -16.10
CA PHE A 60 48.46 5.85 -16.12
C PHE A 60 49.26 6.45 -17.26
N ASN A 61 50.57 6.65 -17.05
CA ASN A 61 51.49 7.17 -18.07
C ASN A 61 52.18 6.01 -18.81
N GLN A 62 51.43 4.94 -19.12
CA GLN A 62 51.89 3.75 -19.78
C GLN A 62 51.21 3.60 -21.16
N GLU A 63 51.91 2.95 -22.11
CA GLU A 63 51.36 2.78 -23.46
C GLU A 63 50.21 1.79 -23.52
N ALA A 64 50.22 0.74 -22.74
CA ALA A 64 49.26 -0.35 -22.79
C ALA A 64 47.98 -0.02 -22.00
N LEU A 65 48.07 0.69 -20.84
CA LEU A 65 46.95 1.05 -20.01
C LEU A 65 46.93 2.56 -19.78
N LYS A 66 45.99 3.24 -20.39
CA LYS A 66 45.85 4.70 -20.35
C LYS A 66 45.05 5.19 -19.14
N ASN A 67 43.92 4.56 -18.89
CA ASN A 67 43.01 4.93 -17.81
C ASN A 67 42.42 3.68 -17.18
N LEU A 68 42.07 3.80 -15.89
CA LEU A 68 41.21 2.88 -15.18
C LEU A 68 40.06 3.71 -14.57
N ASN A 69 38.85 3.37 -14.90
CA ASN A 69 37.66 4.09 -14.47
C ASN A 69 36.83 3.22 -13.52
N PHE A 70 36.48 3.79 -12.37
CA PHE A 70 35.53 3.19 -11.43
C PHE A 70 34.27 4.00 -11.45
N GLY A 71 33.12 3.37 -11.66
CA GLY A 71 31.82 4.03 -11.67
C GLY A 71 30.86 3.44 -10.67
N PHE A 72 30.11 4.32 -10.04
CA PHE A 72 28.96 3.98 -9.24
C PHE A 72 27.78 4.81 -9.72
N ALA A 73 26.63 4.17 -9.87
CA ALA A 73 25.38 4.85 -10.15
C ALA A 73 24.24 4.27 -9.32
N TYR A 74 23.46 5.15 -8.74
CA TYR A 74 22.17 4.90 -8.12
C TYR A 74 21.08 5.45 -9.04
N ASN A 75 20.07 4.65 -9.33
CA ASN A 75 18.90 5.06 -10.10
C ASN A 75 17.63 4.59 -9.40
N LYS A 76 16.70 5.52 -9.15
CA LYS A 76 15.35 5.16 -8.74
C LYS A 76 14.53 4.76 -9.96
N GLN A 77 14.28 3.46 -10.12
CA GLN A 77 13.56 2.91 -11.26
C GLN A 77 12.07 3.19 -11.20
N LYS A 78 11.49 3.15 -10.00
CA LYS A 78 10.05 3.37 -9.81
C LYS A 78 9.76 3.85 -8.40
N SER A 79 8.78 4.75 -8.27
CA SER A 79 8.16 5.12 -7.01
C SER A 79 6.71 4.65 -6.99
N PHE A 80 6.28 4.02 -5.89
CA PHE A 80 4.89 3.65 -5.61
C PHE A 80 4.21 4.61 -4.64
N ASP A 81 4.86 5.73 -4.37
CA ASP A 81 4.42 6.71 -3.39
C ASP A 81 3.17 7.43 -3.91
N ARG A 82 2.00 7.01 -3.43
CA ARG A 82 0.72 7.65 -3.75
C ARG A 82 -0.21 7.66 -2.54
N SER A 83 -1.10 8.65 -2.51
CA SER A 83 -2.21 8.69 -1.56
C SER A 83 -3.49 9.13 -2.26
N TYR A 84 -4.61 8.63 -1.79
CA TYR A 84 -5.91 9.08 -2.23
C TYR A 84 -6.95 8.92 -1.14
N LYS A 85 -7.98 9.75 -1.22
CA LYS A 85 -9.15 9.75 -0.33
C LYS A 85 -10.39 9.48 -1.15
N ALA A 86 -11.28 8.66 -0.62
CA ALA A 86 -12.60 8.44 -1.20
C ALA A 86 -13.65 8.60 -0.10
N GLY A 87 -14.67 9.38 -0.36
CA GLY A 87 -15.81 9.56 0.53
C GLY A 87 -17.05 8.89 -0.06
N TYR A 88 -17.78 8.21 0.77
CA TYR A 88 -19.03 7.54 0.43
C TYR A 88 -20.14 8.14 1.28
N SER A 89 -21.26 8.49 0.65
CA SER A 89 -22.47 8.93 1.33
C SER A 89 -23.64 8.01 0.98
N GLY A 90 -24.65 8.00 1.83
CA GLY A 90 -25.82 7.15 1.62
C GLY A 90 -25.57 5.66 1.86
N ILE A 91 -24.58 5.31 2.70
CA ILE A 91 -24.35 3.94 3.11
C ILE A 91 -25.53 3.50 3.99
N THR A 92 -26.24 2.47 3.56
CA THR A 92 -27.33 1.84 4.29
C THR A 92 -26.86 0.58 4.98
N GLY A 93 -27.70 -0.02 5.81
CA GLY A 93 -27.42 -1.29 6.46
C GLY A 93 -26.89 -2.36 5.50
N ALA A 94 -27.53 -2.52 4.35
CA ALA A 94 -27.16 -3.52 3.34
C ALA A 94 -25.83 -3.22 2.62
N SER A 95 -25.48 -1.94 2.43
CA SER A 95 -24.26 -1.52 1.73
C SER A 95 -23.08 -1.21 2.66
N SER A 96 -23.28 -1.33 3.97
CA SER A 96 -22.25 -1.12 4.98
C SER A 96 -21.34 -2.34 5.14
N LEU A 97 -20.16 -2.14 5.73
CA LEU A 97 -19.28 -3.25 6.11
C LEU A 97 -19.97 -4.20 7.11
N SER A 98 -20.70 -3.66 8.08
CA SER A 98 -21.46 -4.49 9.02
C SER A 98 -22.60 -5.25 8.33
N GLY A 99 -23.22 -4.69 7.28
CA GLY A 99 -24.19 -5.40 6.44
C GLY A 99 -23.56 -6.56 5.66
N TYR A 100 -22.38 -6.35 5.11
CA TYR A 100 -21.62 -7.42 4.48
C TYR A 100 -21.27 -8.55 5.46
N ILE A 101 -20.82 -8.21 6.69
CA ILE A 101 -20.53 -9.20 7.74
C ILE A 101 -21.81 -9.92 8.16
N ALA A 102 -22.94 -9.21 8.30
CA ALA A 102 -24.23 -9.80 8.62
C ALA A 102 -24.66 -10.85 7.57
N HIS A 103 -24.49 -10.51 6.29
CA HIS A 103 -24.78 -11.44 5.21
C HIS A 103 -23.85 -12.68 5.20
N LEU A 104 -22.55 -12.49 5.43
CA LEU A 104 -21.62 -13.63 5.58
C LEU A 104 -21.92 -14.51 6.77
N SER A 105 -22.59 -13.97 7.80
CA SER A 105 -22.92 -14.69 9.03
C SER A 105 -24.26 -15.42 8.94
N GLU A 106 -25.00 -15.27 7.83
CA GLU A 106 -26.24 -16.04 7.62
C GLU A 106 -25.95 -17.54 7.64
N GLY A 107 -26.74 -18.30 8.39
CA GLY A 107 -26.56 -19.72 8.58
C GLY A 107 -25.83 -20.10 9.87
N TYR A 108 -25.08 -19.22 10.48
CA TYR A 108 -24.44 -19.44 11.78
C TYR A 108 -25.39 -19.04 12.89
N SER A 109 -25.50 -19.89 13.91
CA SER A 109 -26.29 -19.58 15.11
C SER A 109 -25.51 -18.67 16.08
N VAL A 110 -26.20 -18.10 17.04
CA VAL A 110 -25.56 -17.33 18.13
C VAL A 110 -24.55 -18.20 18.89
N ALA A 111 -24.87 -19.49 19.12
CA ALA A 111 -23.97 -20.41 19.80
C ALA A 111 -22.68 -20.70 19.04
N ASP A 112 -22.72 -20.62 17.70
CA ASP A 112 -21.52 -20.80 16.85
C ASP A 112 -20.56 -19.62 16.95
N LEU A 113 -21.08 -18.40 17.12
CA LEU A 113 -20.29 -17.18 17.13
C LEU A 113 -19.99 -16.64 18.54
N ALA A 114 -20.68 -17.14 19.57
CA ALA A 114 -20.47 -16.72 20.94
C ALA A 114 -19.44 -17.60 21.66
N TYR A 115 -18.74 -17.00 22.62
CA TYR A 115 -18.04 -17.78 23.62
C TYR A 115 -19.10 -18.38 24.57
N PRO A 116 -18.95 -19.65 24.96
CA PRO A 116 -19.87 -20.26 25.94
C PRO A 116 -19.73 -19.58 27.31
N ASP A 117 -20.86 -19.38 27.97
CA ASP A 117 -20.91 -18.77 29.31
C ASP A 117 -20.26 -19.64 30.40
N ASN A 118 -20.01 -20.90 30.09
CA ASN A 118 -19.45 -21.84 31.08
C ASN A 118 -17.90 -21.84 30.98
N SER A 119 -17.24 -21.56 32.08
CA SER A 119 -15.76 -21.58 32.21
C SER A 119 -15.10 -22.96 31.99
N GLY A 120 -15.89 -24.02 31.78
CA GLY A 120 -15.41 -25.39 31.50
C GLY A 120 -15.51 -25.83 30.06
N SER A 121 -16.02 -24.99 29.16
CA SER A 121 -16.14 -25.34 27.74
C SER A 121 -14.80 -25.11 27.03
N SER A 122 -14.38 -26.10 26.24
CA SER A 122 -13.23 -25.96 25.36
C SER A 122 -13.58 -25.39 23.99
N TYR A 123 -14.82 -24.95 23.78
CA TYR A 123 -15.28 -24.39 22.53
C TYR A 123 -14.70 -22.98 22.34
N ASP A 124 -13.98 -22.81 21.24
CA ASP A 124 -13.49 -21.52 20.78
C ASP A 124 -14.11 -21.22 19.41
N PRO A 125 -14.97 -20.18 19.31
CA PRO A 125 -15.62 -19.84 18.06
C PRO A 125 -14.62 -19.51 16.93
N TYR A 126 -13.45 -18.95 17.24
CA TYR A 126 -12.44 -18.59 16.23
C TYR A 126 -11.76 -19.82 15.61
N ASN A 127 -11.73 -20.95 16.30
CA ASN A 127 -11.17 -22.19 15.76
C ASN A 127 -12.16 -22.94 14.86
N ASN A 128 -13.46 -22.69 15.02
CA ASN A 128 -14.51 -23.45 14.37
C ASN A 128 -15.26 -22.67 13.28
N ASN A 129 -15.19 -21.34 13.29
CA ASN A 129 -15.96 -20.49 12.39
C ASN A 129 -15.06 -19.41 11.74
N PRO A 130 -15.51 -18.80 10.62
CA PRO A 130 -14.79 -17.69 10.01
C PRO A 130 -14.60 -16.54 11.02
N TRP A 131 -13.37 -16.17 11.25
CA TRP A 131 -13.00 -15.19 12.27
C TRP A 131 -13.68 -13.83 12.09
N LEU A 132 -13.99 -13.43 10.83
CA LEU A 132 -14.70 -12.18 10.55
C LEU A 132 -16.13 -12.18 11.09
N ASN A 133 -16.82 -13.33 11.01
CA ASN A 133 -18.19 -13.50 11.53
C ASN A 133 -18.18 -13.45 13.05
N VAL A 134 -17.25 -14.17 13.68
CA VAL A 134 -17.06 -14.15 15.13
C VAL A 134 -16.73 -12.76 15.63
N LEU A 135 -15.75 -12.09 14.98
CA LEU A 135 -15.37 -10.72 15.33
C LEU A 135 -16.54 -9.76 15.18
N GLY A 136 -17.30 -9.88 14.09
CA GLY A 136 -18.47 -9.03 13.84
C GLY A 136 -19.54 -9.16 14.94
N TYR A 137 -19.78 -10.37 15.43
CA TYR A 137 -20.70 -10.61 16.53
C TYR A 137 -20.12 -10.11 17.87
N GLN A 138 -18.90 -10.49 18.21
CA GLN A 138 -18.24 -10.11 19.46
C GLN A 138 -18.05 -8.60 19.61
N SER A 139 -17.92 -7.87 18.51
CA SER A 139 -17.80 -6.40 18.50
C SER A 139 -19.14 -5.67 18.36
N TYR A 140 -20.26 -6.40 18.39
CA TYR A 140 -21.61 -5.85 18.20
C TYR A 140 -21.84 -5.13 16.85
N LEU A 141 -21.01 -5.40 15.85
CA LEU A 141 -21.24 -4.89 14.47
C LEU A 141 -22.44 -5.56 13.82
N ILE A 142 -22.72 -6.81 14.22
CA ILE A 142 -23.90 -7.57 13.82
C ILE A 142 -24.64 -8.08 15.06
N ASN A 143 -25.95 -8.17 14.97
CA ASN A 143 -26.79 -8.67 16.01
C ASN A 143 -27.78 -9.70 15.45
N PRO A 144 -28.10 -10.77 16.20
CA PRO A 144 -29.08 -11.75 15.75
C PRO A 144 -30.47 -11.12 15.61
N LYS A 145 -31.19 -11.47 14.55
CA LYS A 145 -32.62 -11.07 14.41
C LYS A 145 -33.52 -11.74 15.43
N SER A 146 -33.09 -12.91 15.90
CA SER A 146 -33.82 -13.72 16.89
C SER A 146 -32.78 -14.50 17.71
N THR A 147 -33.08 -14.74 18.98
CA THR A 147 -32.20 -15.50 19.89
C THR A 147 -31.98 -16.95 19.47
N THR A 148 -32.87 -17.50 18.66
CA THR A 148 -32.84 -18.90 18.17
C THR A 148 -32.59 -18.99 16.68
N GLY A 149 -32.41 -17.84 16.01
CA GLY A 149 -32.23 -17.77 14.55
C GLY A 149 -30.78 -17.76 14.12
N ASN A 150 -30.59 -17.98 12.83
CA ASN A 150 -29.31 -17.94 12.12
C ASN A 150 -29.26 -16.79 11.10
N THR A 151 -30.02 -15.73 11.36
CA THR A 151 -30.07 -14.52 10.54
C THR A 151 -29.65 -13.30 11.34
N TRP A 152 -28.98 -12.37 10.66
CA TRP A 152 -28.26 -11.29 11.31
C TRP A 152 -28.71 -9.92 10.82
N ASN A 153 -28.70 -8.95 11.70
CA ASN A 153 -28.87 -7.53 11.40
C ASN A 153 -27.52 -6.81 11.47
N SER A 154 -27.31 -5.89 10.58
CA SER A 154 -26.25 -4.90 10.69
C SER A 154 -26.57 -3.90 11.80
N ILE A 155 -25.54 -3.39 12.51
CA ILE A 155 -25.67 -2.27 13.43
C ILE A 155 -26.14 -1.00 12.71
N VAL A 156 -25.76 -0.85 11.43
CA VAL A 156 -26.31 0.21 10.57
C VAL A 156 -27.69 -0.22 10.14
N GLY A 157 -28.71 0.41 10.71
CA GLY A 157 -30.12 0.06 10.44
C GLY A 157 -30.54 0.32 8.99
N ASN A 158 -31.54 -0.42 8.54
CA ASN A 158 -32.19 -0.14 7.27
C ASN A 158 -32.86 1.24 7.33
N GLY A 159 -32.55 2.13 6.41
CA GLY A 159 -33.03 3.51 6.39
C GLY A 159 -32.13 4.52 7.10
N THR A 160 -31.06 4.09 7.73
CA THR A 160 -30.02 4.97 8.26
C THR A 160 -29.03 5.28 7.14
N ASN A 161 -28.83 6.56 6.84
CA ASN A 161 -27.79 7.01 5.94
C ASN A 161 -26.55 7.37 6.77
N THR A 162 -25.44 6.73 6.46
CA THR A 162 -24.16 7.04 7.07
C THR A 162 -23.12 7.39 5.99
N THR A 163 -22.02 7.98 6.40
CA THR A 163 -20.89 8.30 5.55
C THR A 163 -19.72 7.38 5.89
N GLY A 164 -18.94 7.05 4.89
CA GLY A 164 -17.69 6.33 5.08
C GLY A 164 -16.55 7.06 4.38
N ASP A 165 -15.41 7.13 5.03
CA ASP A 165 -14.20 7.69 4.48
C ASP A 165 -13.13 6.60 4.33
N LEU A 166 -12.54 6.53 3.15
CA LEU A 166 -11.42 5.65 2.84
C LEU A 166 -10.20 6.53 2.57
N TYR A 167 -9.13 6.28 3.30
CA TYR A 167 -7.82 6.84 3.03
C TYR A 167 -6.83 5.73 2.72
N VAL A 168 -6.25 5.78 1.54
CA VAL A 168 -5.23 4.82 1.11
C VAL A 168 -3.92 5.56 0.89
N ARG A 169 -2.86 5.05 1.49
CA ARG A 169 -1.49 5.52 1.30
C ARG A 169 -0.60 4.34 0.96
N GLU A 170 0.00 4.42 -0.21
CA GLU A 170 1.00 3.45 -0.66
C GLU A 170 2.37 4.09 -0.63
N LYS A 171 3.37 3.34 -0.21
CA LYS A 171 4.77 3.76 -0.20
C LYS A 171 5.65 2.61 -0.66
N GLY A 172 6.67 2.96 -1.41
CA GLY A 172 7.68 2.01 -1.85
C GLY A 172 8.48 2.55 -3.02
N SER A 173 9.63 1.96 -3.27
CA SER A 173 10.46 2.27 -4.44
C SER A 173 11.15 1.01 -4.93
N ILE A 174 11.55 1.06 -6.19
CA ILE A 174 12.52 0.13 -6.77
C ILE A 174 13.76 0.95 -7.07
N ASP A 175 14.84 0.58 -6.42
CA ASP A 175 16.11 1.28 -6.51
C ASP A 175 17.18 0.34 -7.10
N GLU A 176 17.98 0.87 -8.01
CA GLU A 176 19.05 0.15 -8.71
C GLU A 176 20.39 0.75 -8.34
N TYR A 177 21.34 -0.12 -8.05
CA TYR A 177 22.73 0.24 -7.74
C TYR A 177 23.67 -0.46 -8.71
N ASN A 178 24.48 0.32 -9.43
CA ASN A 178 25.41 -0.17 -10.44
C ASN A 178 26.86 0.15 -10.03
N PHE A 179 27.72 -0.85 -10.14
CA PHE A 179 29.16 -0.73 -9.98
C PHE A 179 29.85 -1.20 -11.25
N ASN A 180 30.71 -0.37 -11.79
CA ASN A 180 31.39 -0.63 -13.05
C ASN A 180 32.88 -0.32 -12.94
N VAL A 181 33.72 -1.11 -13.63
CA VAL A 181 35.15 -0.90 -13.77
C VAL A 181 35.54 -1.06 -15.23
#